data_6c2ba22f36af77985b43bb727cc056a2
#
_entry.id   6c2ba22f36af77985b43bb727cc056a2
#
_cell.length_a   1.000
_cell.length_b   1.000
_cell.length_c   1.000
_cell.angle_alpha   90.00
_cell.angle_beta   90.00
_cell.angle_gamma   90.00
#
_symmetry.space_group_name_H-M   'P 1'
#
loop_
_entity.id
_entity.type
_entity.pdbx_description
1 polymer ?
#
loop_
_entity_poly.entity_id
_entity_poly.type
_entity_poly.pdbx_seq_one_letter_code
_entity_poly.pdbx_strand_id
1 'polypeptide(L)'
;MHYWKDGQWVDAQPVFEVFPDGIVARQCRHQVVLALNLNTAGAVDLQCDGQRFRSHVFGLAYSDASSGNNVLIAQVKNCAAELIAPNQVLYRDAFDGDVKADVLYTLTREGLSQWVLLRENPPPPEDYKLASRSARIEVWTEWVEAPVPVKRSQVLRTETDERLRATMADPDLRDEGLSFGSMVMGPGAAFPLENDAPEQG
;
A
#
# COMPACT_ATOMS: atom_id res chain seq x y z
N MET A 1 -18.91 -14.28 0.37
CA MET A 1 -19.41 -12.89 0.37
C MET A 1 -20.20 -12.68 -0.91
N HIS A 2 -21.34 -11.99 -0.85
CA HIS A 2 -22.24 -11.77 -1.99
C HIS A 2 -22.37 -10.27 -2.27
N TYR A 3 -22.73 -9.90 -3.47
CA TYR A 3 -23.10 -8.55 -3.85
C TYR A 3 -24.44 -8.56 -4.59
N TRP A 4 -25.12 -7.41 -4.57
CA TRP A 4 -26.45 -7.28 -5.21
C TRP A 4 -26.30 -6.97 -6.69
N LYS A 5 -26.89 -7.78 -7.56
CA LYS A 5 -26.87 -7.59 -9.01
C LYS A 5 -28.21 -8.02 -9.61
N ASP A 6 -28.80 -7.18 -10.43
CA ASP A 6 -30.02 -7.47 -11.21
C ASP A 6 -31.17 -8.06 -10.37
N GLY A 7 -31.35 -7.54 -9.13
CA GLY A 7 -32.43 -7.96 -8.24
C GLY A 7 -32.15 -9.25 -7.45
N GLN A 8 -30.91 -9.73 -7.41
CA GLN A 8 -30.55 -10.95 -6.67
C GLN A 8 -29.15 -10.85 -6.03
N TRP A 9 -28.91 -11.69 -5.02
CA TRP A 9 -27.59 -11.86 -4.42
C TRP A 9 -26.76 -12.83 -5.26
N VAL A 10 -25.58 -12.40 -5.67
CA VAL A 10 -24.62 -13.16 -6.49
C VAL A 10 -23.30 -13.29 -5.73
N ASP A 11 -22.63 -14.43 -5.90
CA ASP A 11 -21.30 -14.62 -5.31
C ASP A 11 -20.28 -13.63 -5.84
N ALA A 12 -19.55 -12.99 -4.93
CA ALA A 12 -18.48 -12.06 -5.29
C ALA A 12 -17.33 -12.81 -5.97
N GLN A 13 -16.93 -12.29 -7.12
CA GLN A 13 -15.78 -12.77 -7.89
C GLN A 13 -14.72 -11.67 -7.94
N PRO A 14 -13.63 -11.80 -7.16
CA PRO A 14 -12.55 -10.83 -7.14
C PRO A 14 -11.67 -11.00 -8.39
N VAL A 15 -12.15 -10.53 -9.52
CA VAL A 15 -11.46 -10.60 -10.81
C VAL A 15 -11.39 -9.23 -11.47
N PHE A 16 -10.27 -8.96 -12.12
CA PHE A 16 -10.06 -7.79 -12.95
C PHE A 16 -10.35 -8.10 -14.41
N GLU A 17 -10.92 -7.13 -15.09
CA GLU A 17 -11.19 -7.12 -16.53
C GLU A 17 -10.42 -5.95 -17.14
N VAL A 18 -9.74 -6.18 -18.28
CA VAL A 18 -8.95 -5.13 -18.96
C VAL A 18 -9.84 -4.40 -19.95
N PHE A 19 -9.85 -3.07 -19.85
CA PHE A 19 -10.54 -2.16 -20.77
C PHE A 19 -9.55 -1.17 -21.38
N PRO A 20 -9.90 -0.47 -22.47
CA PRO A 20 -9.03 0.53 -23.07
C PRO A 20 -8.59 1.66 -22.12
N ASP A 21 -9.44 1.99 -21.14
CA ASP A 21 -9.23 3.12 -20.22
C ASP A 21 -8.77 2.70 -18.81
N GLY A 22 -8.61 1.39 -18.54
CA GLY A 22 -8.20 0.91 -17.22
C GLY A 22 -8.46 -0.57 -16.98
N ILE A 23 -8.09 -1.02 -15.82
CA ILE A 23 -8.32 -2.39 -15.34
C ILE A 23 -9.39 -2.33 -14.25
N VAL A 24 -10.51 -3.02 -14.46
CA VAL A 24 -11.73 -2.82 -13.68
C VAL A 24 -12.15 -4.10 -12.97
N ALA A 25 -12.47 -4.00 -11.69
CA ALA A 25 -13.16 -5.03 -10.93
C ALA A 25 -14.56 -4.54 -10.54
N ARG A 26 -15.60 -5.25 -10.98
CA ARG A 26 -17.01 -4.85 -10.79
C ARG A 26 -17.90 -5.97 -10.28
N GLN A 27 -17.33 -7.14 -10.01
CA GLN A 27 -18.06 -8.33 -9.57
C GLN A 27 -17.90 -8.57 -8.06
N CYS A 28 -17.70 -7.48 -7.30
CA CYS A 28 -17.62 -7.47 -5.84
C CYS A 28 -18.52 -6.37 -5.27
N ARG A 29 -18.70 -6.34 -3.95
CA ARG A 29 -19.37 -5.24 -3.24
C ARG A 29 -18.65 -3.92 -3.45
N HIS A 30 -17.33 -3.95 -3.45
CA HIS A 30 -16.47 -2.81 -3.78
C HIS A 30 -16.06 -2.91 -5.25
N GLN A 31 -16.14 -1.79 -5.96
CA GLN A 31 -15.70 -1.67 -7.34
C GLN A 31 -14.35 -0.98 -7.36
N VAL A 32 -13.45 -1.45 -8.21
CA VAL A 32 -12.10 -0.90 -8.33
C VAL A 32 -11.80 -0.62 -9.79
N VAL A 33 -11.26 0.56 -10.05
CA VAL A 33 -10.64 0.89 -11.33
C VAL A 33 -9.18 1.23 -11.07
N LEU A 34 -8.28 0.55 -11.76
CA LEU A 34 -6.85 0.82 -11.77
C LEU A 34 -6.46 1.45 -13.11
N ALA A 35 -5.74 2.56 -13.06
CA ALA A 35 -5.26 3.23 -14.28
C ALA A 35 -4.24 2.36 -15.02
N LEU A 36 -4.16 2.48 -16.35
CA LEU A 36 -3.14 1.80 -17.15
C LEU A 36 -1.72 2.32 -16.89
N ASN A 37 -1.59 3.53 -16.33
CA ASN A 37 -0.33 4.12 -15.91
C ASN A 37 -0.44 4.50 -14.43
N LEU A 38 0.46 3.96 -13.59
CA LEU A 38 0.44 4.21 -12.15
C LEU A 38 0.66 5.70 -11.81
N ASN A 39 1.49 6.40 -12.59
CA ASN A 39 1.74 7.84 -12.42
C ASN A 39 0.57 8.68 -12.97
N THR A 40 -0.62 8.38 -12.50
CA THR A 40 -1.86 9.09 -12.84
C THR A 40 -2.54 9.52 -11.54
N ALA A 41 -2.92 10.79 -11.43
CA ALA A 41 -3.66 11.27 -10.26
C ALA A 41 -4.96 10.47 -10.07
N GLY A 42 -5.08 9.81 -8.92
CA GLY A 42 -6.19 8.91 -8.64
C GLY A 42 -6.14 7.59 -9.43
N ALA A 43 -4.92 7.06 -9.67
CA ALA A 43 -4.70 5.78 -10.37
C ALA A 43 -5.46 4.60 -9.76
N VAL A 44 -5.81 4.70 -8.49
CA VAL A 44 -6.73 3.80 -7.79
C VAL A 44 -8.03 4.53 -7.54
N ASP A 45 -9.12 3.99 -8.07
CA ASP A 45 -10.49 4.49 -7.84
C ASP A 45 -11.31 3.35 -7.24
N LEU A 46 -11.59 3.46 -5.95
CA LEU A 46 -12.34 2.48 -5.17
C LEU A 46 -13.70 3.04 -4.81
N GLN A 47 -14.75 2.28 -5.09
CA GLN A 47 -16.13 2.64 -4.72
C GLN A 47 -16.74 1.53 -3.86
N CYS A 48 -17.30 1.91 -2.72
CA CYS A 48 -17.97 0.99 -1.80
C CYS A 48 -19.12 1.71 -1.10
N ASP A 49 -20.32 1.12 -1.11
CA ASP A 49 -21.51 1.63 -0.43
C ASP A 49 -21.82 3.10 -0.73
N GLY A 50 -21.68 3.50 -1.99
CA GLY A 50 -21.92 4.88 -2.43
C GLY A 50 -20.82 5.89 -2.07
N GLN A 51 -19.77 5.46 -1.43
CA GLN A 51 -18.58 6.27 -1.14
C GLN A 51 -17.49 5.99 -2.17
N ARG A 52 -16.72 7.03 -2.49
CA ARG A 52 -15.60 6.95 -3.44
C ARG A 52 -14.30 7.32 -2.75
N PHE A 53 -13.26 6.56 -3.06
CA PHE A 53 -11.91 6.80 -2.61
C PHE A 53 -10.97 6.75 -3.83
N ARG A 54 -10.34 7.88 -4.16
CA ARG A 54 -9.37 7.98 -5.25
C ARG A 54 -8.02 8.36 -4.69
N SER A 55 -7.04 7.54 -4.99
CA SER A 55 -5.67 7.73 -4.52
C SER A 55 -4.65 7.29 -5.57
N HIS A 56 -3.41 7.61 -5.34
CA HIS A 56 -2.28 7.00 -6.04
C HIS A 56 -1.05 6.98 -5.14
N VAL A 57 -0.15 6.04 -5.40
CA VAL A 57 1.17 6.04 -4.78
C VAL A 57 1.92 7.26 -5.28
N PHE A 58 2.38 8.11 -4.36
CA PHE A 58 3.17 9.29 -4.68
C PHE A 58 4.67 8.97 -4.73
N GLY A 59 5.16 8.20 -3.76
CA GLY A 59 6.57 7.85 -3.68
C GLY A 59 6.93 7.05 -2.45
N LEU A 60 8.23 6.83 -2.32
CA LEU A 60 8.85 6.24 -1.14
C LEU A 60 9.63 7.31 -0.39
N ALA A 61 9.56 7.29 0.92
CA ALA A 61 10.22 8.25 1.79
C ALA A 61 10.89 7.55 2.96
N TYR A 62 11.89 8.21 3.55
CA TYR A 62 12.31 7.92 4.90
C TYR A 62 11.71 8.92 5.88
N SER A 63 11.22 8.42 6.99
CA SER A 63 10.79 9.19 8.14
C SER A 63 11.70 8.88 9.33
N ASP A 64 12.26 9.91 9.97
CA ASP A 64 13.09 9.76 11.16
C ASP A 64 12.29 10.14 12.40
N ALA A 65 11.89 9.15 13.18
CA ALA A 65 11.11 9.33 14.40
C ALA A 65 11.84 10.17 15.46
N SER A 66 13.17 10.23 15.43
CA SER A 66 13.97 10.97 16.43
C SER A 66 14.05 12.48 16.15
N SER A 67 14.10 12.87 14.89
CA SER A 67 14.19 14.26 14.45
C SER A 67 12.89 14.83 13.90
N GLY A 68 11.94 13.97 13.54
CA GLY A 68 10.72 14.35 12.83
C GLY A 68 10.94 14.71 11.36
N ASN A 69 12.14 14.49 10.84
CA ASN A 69 12.45 14.77 9.44
C ASN A 69 11.93 13.68 8.51
N ASN A 70 11.41 14.11 7.38
CA ASN A 70 10.96 13.22 6.32
C ASN A 70 11.67 13.59 5.01
N VAL A 71 12.13 12.58 4.27
CA VAL A 71 12.83 12.77 3.00
C VAL A 71 12.25 11.82 1.96
N LEU A 72 11.74 12.37 0.87
CA LEU A 72 11.33 11.59 -0.30
C LEU A 72 12.58 11.04 -0.99
N ILE A 73 12.65 9.72 -1.16
CA ILE A 73 13.80 9.02 -1.76
C ILE A 73 13.54 8.56 -3.19
N ALA A 74 12.28 8.40 -3.58
CA ALA A 74 11.88 8.09 -4.94
C ALA A 74 10.44 8.50 -5.18
N GLN A 75 10.15 9.00 -6.38
CA GLN A 75 8.78 9.29 -6.83
C GLN A 75 8.27 8.19 -7.76
N VAL A 76 6.95 8.04 -7.82
CA VAL A 76 6.35 7.18 -8.83
C VAL A 76 6.63 7.74 -10.22
N LYS A 77 7.01 6.85 -11.14
CA LYS A 77 7.22 7.20 -12.56
C LYS A 77 6.18 6.52 -13.47
N ASN A 78 6.16 6.91 -14.74
CA ASN A 78 5.31 6.27 -15.72
C ASN A 78 5.66 4.79 -15.83
N CYS A 79 4.70 3.93 -15.51
CA CYS A 79 4.81 2.50 -15.65
C CYS A 79 3.44 1.89 -15.97
N ALA A 80 3.44 0.90 -16.85
CA ALA A 80 2.22 0.28 -17.35
C ALA A 80 1.69 -0.78 -16.40
N ALA A 81 0.36 -0.90 -16.36
CA ALA A 81 -0.32 -1.96 -15.64
C ALA A 81 -0.20 -3.31 -16.38
N GLU A 82 0.14 -4.36 -15.66
CA GLU A 82 0.17 -5.75 -16.13
C GLU A 82 -0.81 -6.60 -15.31
N LEU A 83 -1.81 -7.20 -15.94
CA LEU A 83 -2.65 -8.20 -15.30
C LEU A 83 -1.88 -9.52 -15.23
N ILE A 84 -1.31 -9.85 -14.07
CA ILE A 84 -0.45 -11.05 -13.90
C ILE A 84 -1.21 -12.26 -13.37
N ALA A 85 -2.38 -12.03 -12.77
CA ALA A 85 -3.32 -13.06 -12.32
C ALA A 85 -4.75 -12.48 -12.39
N PRO A 86 -5.81 -13.27 -12.37
CA PRO A 86 -7.18 -12.77 -12.46
C PRO A 86 -7.53 -11.67 -11.46
N ASN A 87 -6.87 -11.65 -10.31
CA ASN A 87 -7.09 -10.69 -9.23
C ASN A 87 -5.85 -9.87 -8.86
N GLN A 88 -4.81 -9.85 -9.72
CA GLN A 88 -3.56 -9.16 -9.44
C GLN A 88 -3.10 -8.29 -10.60
N VAL A 89 -2.80 -7.04 -10.31
CA VAL A 89 -2.25 -6.07 -11.26
C VAL A 89 -0.90 -5.59 -10.74
N LEU A 90 0.13 -5.72 -11.56
CA LEU A 90 1.51 -5.35 -11.27
C LEU A 90 1.93 -4.15 -12.11
N TYR A 91 2.60 -3.20 -11.47
CA TYR A 91 3.30 -2.08 -12.10
C TYR A 91 4.79 -2.26 -11.83
N ARG A 92 5.55 -2.66 -12.86
CA ARG A 92 6.97 -2.95 -12.71
C ARG A 92 7.80 -1.69 -12.71
N ASP A 93 8.90 -1.74 -11.92
CA ASP A 93 9.88 -0.66 -11.85
C ASP A 93 9.23 0.72 -11.66
N ALA A 94 8.35 0.80 -10.66
CA ALA A 94 7.37 1.86 -10.50
C ALA A 94 7.95 3.20 -10.00
N PHE A 95 9.21 3.22 -9.55
CA PHE A 95 9.83 4.38 -8.94
C PHE A 95 11.05 4.86 -9.73
N ASP A 96 11.33 6.15 -9.65
CA ASP A 96 12.52 6.77 -10.24
C ASP A 96 13.78 6.58 -9.36
N GLY A 97 14.89 7.13 -9.80
CA GLY A 97 16.17 7.09 -9.09
C GLY A 97 16.72 5.67 -8.91
N ASP A 98 17.33 5.45 -7.74
CA ASP A 98 18.05 4.21 -7.41
C ASP A 98 17.17 3.17 -6.68
N VAL A 99 15.89 3.44 -6.51
CA VAL A 99 14.97 2.51 -5.84
C VAL A 99 14.38 1.53 -6.85
N LYS A 100 14.69 0.24 -6.70
CA LYS A 100 14.19 -0.85 -7.54
C LYS A 100 12.99 -1.51 -6.86
N ALA A 101 11.80 -1.02 -7.20
CA ALA A 101 10.58 -1.53 -6.61
C ALA A 101 9.42 -1.57 -7.59
N ASP A 102 8.54 -2.54 -7.38
CA ASP A 102 7.30 -2.73 -8.12
C ASP A 102 6.10 -2.40 -7.21
N VAL A 103 4.97 -2.06 -7.79
CA VAL A 103 3.71 -1.92 -7.05
C VAL A 103 2.73 -2.98 -7.52
N LEU A 104 2.22 -3.78 -6.59
CA LEU A 104 1.27 -4.85 -6.83
C LEU A 104 -0.05 -4.54 -6.11
N TYR A 105 -1.13 -4.59 -6.84
CA TYR A 105 -2.48 -4.58 -6.30
C TYR A 105 -3.08 -5.98 -6.34
N THR A 106 -3.61 -6.43 -5.20
CA THR A 106 -4.31 -7.71 -5.08
C THR A 106 -5.75 -7.46 -4.63
N LEU A 107 -6.70 -7.88 -5.45
CA LEU A 107 -8.12 -7.82 -5.14
C LEU A 107 -8.54 -9.08 -4.41
N THR A 108 -9.28 -8.90 -3.32
CA THR A 108 -9.92 -9.99 -2.57
C THR A 108 -11.42 -9.72 -2.43
N ARG A 109 -12.14 -10.64 -1.79
CA ARG A 109 -13.56 -10.41 -1.46
C ARG A 109 -13.76 -9.35 -0.38
N GLU A 110 -12.73 -9.14 0.45
CA GLU A 110 -12.75 -8.18 1.56
C GLU A 110 -12.30 -6.77 1.15
N GLY A 111 -11.47 -6.66 0.09
CA GLY A 111 -10.94 -5.36 -0.32
C GLY A 111 -9.80 -5.42 -1.32
N LEU A 112 -9.09 -4.32 -1.42
CA LEU A 112 -7.92 -4.14 -2.26
C LEU A 112 -6.66 -3.99 -1.38
N SER A 113 -5.66 -4.82 -1.62
CA SER A 113 -4.35 -4.70 -0.99
C SER A 113 -3.37 -4.06 -1.94
N GLN A 114 -2.53 -3.16 -1.42
CA GLN A 114 -1.41 -2.53 -2.13
C GLN A 114 -0.10 -3.01 -1.50
N TRP A 115 0.80 -3.47 -2.34
CA TRP A 115 2.14 -3.94 -1.96
C TRP A 115 3.19 -3.13 -2.71
N VAL A 116 4.25 -2.73 -2.03
CA VAL A 116 5.48 -2.25 -2.66
C VAL A 116 6.53 -3.33 -2.48
N LEU A 117 6.97 -3.91 -3.59
CA LEU A 117 7.91 -5.02 -3.64
C LEU A 117 9.30 -4.46 -3.89
N LEU A 118 10.08 -4.28 -2.83
CA LEU A 118 11.48 -3.87 -2.95
C LEU A 118 12.31 -5.05 -3.48
N ARG A 119 12.91 -4.90 -4.66
CA ARG A 119 13.75 -5.94 -5.29
C ARG A 119 15.19 -5.89 -4.82
N GLU A 120 15.61 -4.74 -4.30
CA GLU A 120 16.93 -4.48 -3.75
C GLU A 120 16.78 -3.62 -2.49
N ASN A 121 17.79 -3.62 -1.64
CA ASN A 121 17.81 -2.68 -0.53
C ASN A 121 17.81 -1.25 -1.07
N PRO A 122 16.93 -0.38 -0.56
CA PRO A 122 16.97 1.03 -0.94
C PRO A 122 18.28 1.68 -0.46
N PRO A 123 18.69 2.82 -1.04
CA PRO A 123 19.84 3.56 -0.56
C PRO A 123 19.76 3.83 0.95
N PRO A 124 20.85 3.72 1.70
CA PRO A 124 20.80 3.81 3.15
C PRO A 124 20.36 5.21 3.64
N PRO A 125 19.67 5.29 4.79
CA PRO A 125 19.19 6.57 5.33
C PRO A 125 20.28 7.63 5.54
N GLU A 126 21.53 7.20 5.77
CA GLU A 126 22.68 8.09 5.93
C GLU A 126 22.96 8.94 4.68
N ASP A 127 22.69 8.44 3.48
CA ASP A 127 22.82 9.19 2.23
C ASP A 127 21.88 10.40 2.20
N TYR A 128 20.81 10.33 2.98
CA TYR A 128 19.82 11.38 3.17
C TYR A 128 20.00 12.15 4.49
N LYS A 129 21.13 11.98 5.18
CA LYS A 129 21.45 12.61 6.47
C LYS A 129 20.50 12.21 7.60
N LEU A 130 19.96 11.01 7.54
CA LEU A 130 19.12 10.42 8.57
C LEU A 130 19.89 9.29 9.27
N ALA A 131 19.55 9.03 10.54
CA ALA A 131 20.17 7.94 11.29
C ALA A 131 19.42 6.62 11.04
N SER A 132 20.12 5.58 10.56
CA SER A 132 19.51 4.27 10.27
C SER A 132 18.73 3.67 11.46
N ARG A 133 19.19 3.92 12.68
CA ARG A 133 18.53 3.37 13.89
C ARG A 133 17.11 3.89 14.14
N SER A 134 16.77 5.08 13.62
CA SER A 134 15.48 5.76 13.83
C SER A 134 14.71 6.02 12.54
N ALA A 135 15.37 5.80 11.38
CA ALA A 135 14.74 5.97 10.09
C ALA A 135 13.83 4.76 9.76
N ARG A 136 12.68 5.06 9.19
CA ARG A 136 11.70 4.08 8.68
C ARG A 136 11.38 4.40 7.24
N ILE A 137 11.21 3.36 6.42
CA ILE A 137 10.72 3.53 5.06
C ILE A 137 9.18 3.66 5.09
N GLU A 138 8.67 4.58 4.31
CA GLU A 138 7.24 4.85 4.18
C GLU A 138 6.83 4.85 2.72
N VAL A 139 5.62 4.36 2.45
CA VAL A 139 4.93 4.52 1.17
C VAL A 139 4.00 5.70 1.27
N TRP A 140 4.31 6.78 0.56
CA TRP A 140 3.44 7.95 0.53
C TRP A 140 2.36 7.78 -0.53
N THR A 141 1.12 8.02 -0.11
CA THR A 141 -0.06 7.94 -0.96
C THR A 141 -0.79 9.27 -0.94
N GLU A 142 -1.06 9.82 -2.10
CA GLU A 142 -1.89 11.01 -2.23
C GLU A 142 -3.37 10.63 -2.41
N TRP A 143 -4.24 11.32 -1.70
CA TRP A 143 -5.69 11.17 -1.82
C TRP A 143 -6.25 12.34 -2.64
N VAL A 144 -6.72 12.03 -3.84
CA VAL A 144 -7.33 13.00 -4.76
C VAL A 144 -8.78 13.26 -4.37
N GLU A 145 -9.46 12.20 -3.92
CA GLU A 145 -10.86 12.25 -3.46
C GLU A 145 -11.04 11.18 -2.38
N ALA A 146 -11.48 11.57 -1.20
CA ALA A 146 -11.78 10.64 -0.12
C ALA A 146 -12.80 11.25 0.85
N PRO A 147 -13.62 10.43 1.52
CA PRO A 147 -14.34 10.87 2.70
C PRO A 147 -13.37 11.35 3.78
N VAL A 148 -13.84 12.20 4.70
CA VAL A 148 -13.00 12.65 5.82
C VAL A 148 -12.60 11.45 6.69
N PRO A 149 -11.28 11.18 6.88
CA PRO A 149 -10.84 10.03 7.65
C PRO A 149 -11.01 10.24 9.14
N VAL A 150 -11.38 9.16 9.83
CA VAL A 150 -11.29 9.06 11.29
C VAL A 150 -10.05 8.25 11.62
N LYS A 151 -9.09 8.86 12.30
CA LYS A 151 -7.87 8.19 12.77
C LYS A 151 -8.15 7.37 14.03
N ARG A 152 -7.61 6.15 14.06
CA ARG A 152 -7.61 5.28 15.24
C ARG A 152 -6.18 4.84 15.51
N SER A 153 -5.62 5.27 16.64
CA SER A 153 -4.30 4.80 17.07
C SER A 153 -4.43 3.49 17.83
N GLN A 154 -3.61 2.53 17.47
CA GLN A 154 -3.52 1.23 18.12
C GLN A 154 -2.07 0.94 18.50
N VAL A 155 -1.83 0.50 19.75
CA VAL A 155 -0.51 -0.03 20.15
C VAL A 155 -0.43 -1.47 19.67
N LEU A 156 0.46 -1.75 18.72
CA LEU A 156 0.68 -3.08 18.16
C LEU A 156 1.57 -3.93 19.05
N ARG A 157 2.59 -3.33 19.65
CA ARG A 157 3.54 -3.98 20.52
C ARG A 157 4.11 -2.98 21.50
N THR A 158 4.28 -3.41 22.75
CA THR A 158 4.97 -2.66 23.80
C THR A 158 6.24 -3.43 24.19
N GLU A 159 7.39 -2.77 24.24
CA GLU A 159 8.59 -3.35 24.83
C GLU A 159 8.43 -3.36 26.36
N THR A 160 8.58 -4.53 26.95
CA THR A 160 8.38 -4.75 28.40
C THR A 160 9.66 -4.71 29.21
N ASP A 161 10.83 -4.87 28.56
CA ASP A 161 12.13 -4.74 29.22
C ASP A 161 12.46 -3.26 29.42
N GLU A 162 12.53 -2.81 30.69
CA GLU A 162 12.82 -1.42 31.04
C GLU A 162 14.16 -0.91 30.49
N ARG A 163 15.17 -1.78 30.41
CA ARG A 163 16.50 -1.42 29.89
C ARG A 163 16.45 -1.18 28.37
N LEU A 164 15.76 -2.05 27.66
CA LEU A 164 15.56 -1.89 26.22
C LEU A 164 14.69 -0.66 25.92
N ARG A 165 13.60 -0.46 26.66
CA ARG A 165 12.75 0.74 26.55
C ARG A 165 13.55 2.03 26.65
N ALA A 166 14.47 2.11 27.61
CA ALA A 166 15.30 3.30 27.82
C ALA A 166 16.25 3.63 26.66
N THR A 167 16.52 2.64 25.77
CA THR A 167 17.42 2.80 24.61
C THR A 167 16.68 2.97 23.29
N MET A 168 15.37 2.71 23.25
CA MET A 168 14.54 2.77 22.06
C MET A 168 13.95 4.17 21.88
N ALA A 169 13.97 4.67 20.65
CA ALA A 169 13.30 5.92 20.29
C ALA A 169 11.76 5.78 20.35
N ASP A 170 11.25 4.57 20.14
CA ASP A 170 9.81 4.27 20.12
C ASP A 170 9.58 2.88 20.73
N PRO A 171 9.50 2.80 22.08
CA PRO A 171 9.34 1.53 22.79
C PRO A 171 7.93 0.94 22.65
N ASP A 172 6.95 1.76 22.27
CA ASP A 172 5.58 1.34 22.03
C ASP A 172 5.32 1.50 20.50
N LEU A 173 5.40 0.39 19.76
CA LEU A 173 5.06 0.40 18.35
C LEU A 173 3.58 0.73 18.20
N ARG A 174 3.30 1.94 17.78
CA ARG A 174 1.94 2.41 17.49
C ARG A 174 1.71 2.42 15.98
N ASP A 175 0.49 2.13 15.60
CA ASP A 175 0.04 2.28 14.23
C ASP A 175 -1.28 3.06 14.19
N GLU A 176 -1.52 3.74 13.08
CA GLU A 176 -2.72 4.51 12.85
C GLU A 176 -3.54 3.87 11.74
N GLY A 177 -4.68 3.29 12.10
CA GLY A 177 -5.71 2.91 11.14
C GLY A 177 -6.56 4.11 10.74
N LEU A 178 -6.98 4.14 9.49
CA LEU A 178 -7.86 5.17 8.94
C LEU A 178 -9.21 4.57 8.57
N SER A 179 -10.29 5.21 9.01
CA SER A 179 -11.66 4.82 8.65
C SER A 179 -12.30 5.90 7.80
N PHE A 180 -12.81 5.52 6.64
CA PHE A 180 -13.49 6.39 5.66
C PHE A 180 -14.94 5.90 5.51
N GLY A 181 -15.75 6.11 6.54
CA GLY A 181 -17.11 5.58 6.58
C GLY A 181 -17.13 4.06 6.64
N SER A 182 -17.61 3.40 5.58
CA SER A 182 -17.65 1.92 5.48
C SER A 182 -16.31 1.28 5.06
N MET A 183 -15.34 2.09 4.61
CA MET A 183 -14.02 1.63 4.21
C MET A 183 -13.01 1.83 5.34
N VAL A 184 -12.09 0.88 5.49
CA VAL A 184 -11.01 0.95 6.48
C VAL A 184 -9.68 0.70 5.78
N MET A 185 -8.72 1.58 5.99
CA MET A 185 -7.33 1.36 5.63
C MET A 185 -6.62 0.80 6.86
N GLY A 186 -6.17 -0.44 6.74
CA GLY A 186 -5.41 -1.11 7.79
C GLY A 186 -3.98 -0.57 7.90
N PRO A 187 -3.27 -0.99 8.94
CA PRO A 187 -1.87 -0.69 9.12
C PRO A 187 -1.01 -1.28 8.00
N GLY A 188 0.07 -0.57 7.66
CA GLY A 188 1.11 -1.11 6.80
C GLY A 188 2.00 -2.09 7.59
N ALA A 189 2.46 -3.15 6.91
CA ALA A 189 3.43 -4.09 7.46
C ALA A 189 4.54 -4.35 6.43
N ALA A 190 5.78 -4.46 6.89
CA ALA A 190 6.92 -4.85 6.07
C ALA A 190 7.44 -6.21 6.54
N PHE A 191 7.75 -7.08 5.60
CA PHE A 191 8.31 -8.40 5.88
C PHE A 191 9.20 -8.85 4.72
N PRO A 192 10.24 -9.66 4.99
CA PRO A 192 11.04 -10.25 3.94
C PRO A 192 10.20 -11.24 3.12
N LEU A 193 10.41 -11.27 1.81
CA LEU A 193 9.95 -12.37 0.99
C LEU A 193 10.93 -13.52 1.23
N GLU A 194 10.47 -14.61 1.82
CA GLU A 194 11.26 -15.84 1.92
C GLU A 194 11.52 -16.36 0.51
N ASN A 195 12.80 -16.43 0.12
CA ASN A 195 13.18 -17.19 -1.05
C ASN A 195 13.04 -18.66 -0.66
N ASP A 196 12.02 -19.35 -1.13
CA ASP A 196 11.96 -20.80 -1.22
C ASP A 196 13.06 -21.27 -2.22
N ALA A 197 14.32 -21.09 -1.86
CA ALA A 197 15.39 -21.81 -2.50
C ALA A 197 15.25 -23.26 -2.01
N PRO A 198 15.06 -24.26 -2.90
CA PRO A 198 15.03 -25.65 -2.46
C PRO A 198 16.36 -25.93 -1.76
N GLU A 199 16.30 -26.38 -0.50
CA GLU A 199 17.45 -26.95 0.17
C GLU A 199 18.02 -28.04 -0.74
N GLN A 200 19.22 -27.79 -1.29
CA GLN A 200 19.98 -28.81 -2.01
C GLN A 200 20.43 -29.81 -0.95
N GLY A 201 19.68 -30.91 -0.85
CA GLY A 201 20.06 -32.11 -0.10
C GLY A 201 21.20 -32.91 -0.81
#